data_5184f1d78f2ddfab9e14415ff48e11f8
#
_entry.id   5184f1d78f2ddfab9e14415ff48e11f8
#
_cell.length_a   1.000
_cell.length_b   1.000
_cell.length_c   1.000
_cell.angle_alpha   90.00
_cell.angle_beta   90.00
_cell.angle_gamma   90.00
#
_symmetry.space_group_name_H-M   'P 1'
#
loop_
_entity.id
_entity.type
_entity.pdbx_description
1 polymer ?
#
loop_
_entity_poly.entity_id
_entity_poly.type
_entity_poly.pdbx_seq_one_letter_code
_entity_poly.pdbx_strand_id
1 'polypeptide(L)'
;MVSTLPINTQISKAPPQVRAKIQTLQSQLVQWRRHLHQRPELGFEETLTADFITQQLTTWGIEHQTGIAKTGIVATVQGTQPGPVLAIRADMDALPIQELNQVPYRSLHDGKMHACGHDGHVTIALGTAHYLSQHRDTFAGTVKIIFQPAEEGPGGAKPMIEAGVLSQPDVNAIIGLHIWNNLPLGTVGVRSGPLMAATEYFRCTIQGRGGHGALPHQTVDSIVVGAQVVNALQTIVARNISPVESAVVTVGEFHAGTAVNVIANSAQLNGTVRYFNPEYKDLLPERMEAIIAGICQAHGASYQFNYQRLYPPVINDPTITELVRSVASSVIETPAGVVPECQTMGGEDMSFFLQEKPGCYFFLGSANPNLNLAYPHHHPRFDFDETVLATGVEMFVRCVERFCHTEIGSASCRERV
;
A
#
# COMPACT_ATOMS: atom_id res chain seq x y z
N MET A 1 10.15 -21.41 -24.96
CA MET A 1 10.27 -20.24 -25.85
C MET A 1 8.95 -19.48 -25.68
N VAL A 2 8.97 -18.43 -24.87
CA VAL A 2 7.79 -17.59 -24.66
C VAL A 2 7.73 -16.62 -25.84
N SER A 3 6.68 -16.70 -26.64
CA SER A 3 6.43 -15.81 -27.76
C SER A 3 6.11 -14.41 -27.24
N THR A 4 7.04 -13.48 -27.39
CA THR A 4 6.80 -12.05 -27.15
C THR A 4 6.02 -11.48 -28.32
N LEU A 5 4.71 -11.27 -28.13
CA LEU A 5 3.90 -10.54 -29.11
C LEU A 5 4.26 -9.04 -29.08
N PRO A 6 4.37 -8.37 -30.23
CA PRO A 6 4.72 -6.97 -30.29
C PRO A 6 3.56 -6.08 -29.78
N ILE A 7 3.81 -5.35 -28.71
CA ILE A 7 2.94 -4.26 -28.26
C ILE A 7 3.04 -3.14 -29.29
N ASN A 8 1.89 -2.79 -29.88
CA ASN A 8 1.83 -1.68 -30.83
C ASN A 8 2.09 -0.35 -30.07
N THR A 9 3.33 0.16 -30.15
CA THR A 9 3.83 1.33 -29.42
C THR A 9 3.52 2.67 -30.08
N GLN A 10 2.54 2.76 -30.97
CA GLN A 10 2.09 4.07 -31.42
C GLN A 10 1.35 4.77 -30.27
N ILE A 11 2.10 5.59 -29.52
CA ILE A 11 1.58 6.53 -28.53
C ILE A 11 0.79 7.61 -29.29
N SER A 12 -0.48 7.38 -29.57
CA SER A 12 -1.35 8.48 -29.96
C SER A 12 -1.55 9.34 -28.72
N LYS A 13 -1.24 10.64 -28.83
CA LYS A 13 -1.60 11.60 -27.78
C LYS A 13 -3.06 11.40 -27.41
N ALA A 14 -3.33 11.22 -26.13
CA ALA A 14 -4.66 10.98 -25.59
C ALA A 14 -5.66 12.02 -26.12
N PRO A 15 -6.92 11.61 -26.43
CA PRO A 15 -7.92 12.55 -26.91
C PRO A 15 -8.11 13.69 -25.90
N PRO A 16 -7.96 14.97 -26.30
CA PRO A 16 -8.07 16.12 -25.38
C PRO A 16 -9.42 16.18 -24.65
N GLN A 17 -10.44 15.54 -25.20
CA GLN A 17 -11.81 15.55 -24.68
C GLN A 17 -11.96 14.84 -23.31
N VAL A 18 -11.26 13.74 -23.03
CA VAL A 18 -11.33 13.03 -21.74
C VAL A 18 -10.81 13.93 -20.63
N ARG A 19 -9.61 14.49 -20.81
CA ARG A 19 -9.02 15.45 -19.85
C ARG A 19 -9.93 16.62 -19.58
N ALA A 20 -10.46 17.26 -20.63
CA ALA A 20 -11.33 18.43 -20.48
C ALA A 20 -12.60 18.10 -19.65
N LYS A 21 -13.22 16.93 -19.88
CA LYS A 21 -14.39 16.50 -19.11
C LYS A 21 -14.03 16.23 -17.63
N ILE A 22 -12.90 15.57 -17.36
CA ILE A 22 -12.45 15.27 -16.00
C ILE A 22 -12.08 16.57 -15.27
N GLN A 23 -11.48 17.54 -15.94
CA GLN A 23 -11.18 18.85 -15.35
C GLN A 23 -12.44 19.58 -14.86
N THR A 24 -13.61 19.36 -15.46
CA THR A 24 -14.86 19.94 -14.95
C THR A 24 -15.26 19.38 -13.59
N LEU A 25 -14.76 18.21 -13.20
CA LEU A 25 -15.03 17.59 -11.91
C LEU A 25 -14.12 18.13 -10.79
N GLN A 26 -13.02 18.86 -11.11
CA GLN A 26 -12.00 19.24 -10.12
C GLN A 26 -12.58 19.89 -8.86
N SER A 27 -13.52 20.83 -9.01
CA SER A 27 -14.14 21.48 -7.85
C SER A 27 -14.93 20.51 -6.98
N GLN A 28 -15.58 19.53 -7.58
CA GLN A 28 -16.33 18.48 -6.87
C GLN A 28 -15.39 17.50 -6.17
N LEU A 29 -14.30 17.11 -6.83
CA LEU A 29 -13.27 16.25 -6.24
C LEU A 29 -12.67 16.89 -4.99
N VAL A 30 -12.33 18.18 -5.06
CA VAL A 30 -11.83 18.92 -3.89
C VAL A 30 -12.86 18.94 -2.75
N GLN A 31 -14.15 19.13 -3.05
CA GLN A 31 -15.20 19.11 -2.03
C GLN A 31 -15.32 17.73 -1.37
N TRP A 32 -15.29 16.65 -2.14
CA TRP A 32 -15.35 15.28 -1.60
C TRP A 32 -14.13 14.98 -0.74
N ARG A 33 -12.92 15.26 -1.22
CA ARG A 33 -11.67 15.06 -0.47
C ARG A 33 -11.72 15.79 0.87
N ARG A 34 -12.10 17.05 0.89
CA ARG A 34 -12.16 17.87 2.10
C ARG A 34 -13.25 17.40 3.07
N HIS A 35 -14.37 16.89 2.54
CA HIS A 35 -15.42 16.27 3.35
C HIS A 35 -14.90 15.03 4.09
N LEU A 36 -14.17 14.16 3.39
CA LEU A 36 -13.54 12.96 3.96
C LEU A 36 -12.43 13.34 4.94
N HIS A 37 -11.56 14.26 4.56
CA HIS A 37 -10.45 14.73 5.40
C HIS A 37 -10.91 15.27 6.76
N GLN A 38 -12.05 15.93 6.79
CA GLN A 38 -12.64 16.44 8.04
C GLN A 38 -13.19 15.34 8.95
N ARG A 39 -13.42 14.13 8.46
CA ARG A 39 -14.08 13.03 9.16
C ARG A 39 -13.25 11.73 9.10
N PRO A 40 -11.98 11.78 9.55
CA PRO A 40 -11.11 10.62 9.51
C PRO A 40 -11.58 9.55 10.50
N GLU A 41 -11.59 8.31 10.05
CA GLU A 41 -11.95 7.13 10.83
C GLU A 41 -10.84 6.09 10.74
N LEU A 42 -10.59 5.36 11.83
CA LEU A 42 -9.54 4.34 11.89
C LEU A 42 -9.99 3.05 11.21
N GLY A 43 -9.03 2.20 10.92
CA GLY A 43 -9.27 0.92 10.25
C GLY A 43 -10.37 0.08 10.89
N PHE A 44 -11.32 -0.36 10.07
CA PHE A 44 -12.56 -1.05 10.43
C PHE A 44 -13.57 -0.23 11.26
N GLU A 45 -13.38 1.09 11.35
CA GLU A 45 -14.33 2.03 11.96
C GLU A 45 -14.88 3.04 10.93
N GLU A 46 -14.57 2.90 9.64
CA GLU A 46 -14.84 3.84 8.54
C GLU A 46 -16.34 3.88 8.14
N THR A 47 -17.22 4.09 9.11
CA THR A 47 -18.68 4.05 8.91
C THR A 47 -19.20 5.28 8.18
N LEU A 48 -18.76 6.50 8.57
CA LEU A 48 -19.16 7.74 7.90
C LEU A 48 -18.57 7.83 6.49
N THR A 49 -17.34 7.32 6.30
CA THR A 49 -16.68 7.21 5.01
C THR A 49 -17.46 6.27 4.09
N ALA A 50 -17.82 5.09 4.59
CA ALA A 50 -18.62 4.10 3.86
C ALA A 50 -20.02 4.64 3.51
N ASP A 51 -20.69 5.32 4.43
CA ASP A 51 -21.99 5.96 4.20
C ASP A 51 -21.89 7.04 3.11
N PHE A 52 -20.85 7.87 3.15
CA PHE A 52 -20.62 8.90 2.13
C PHE A 52 -20.41 8.27 0.74
N ILE A 53 -19.56 7.25 0.61
CA ILE A 53 -19.33 6.53 -0.65
C ILE A 53 -20.64 5.93 -1.15
N THR A 54 -21.37 5.21 -0.30
CA THR A 54 -22.66 4.58 -0.61
C THR A 54 -23.68 5.59 -1.13
N GLN A 55 -23.76 6.74 -0.49
CA GLN A 55 -24.68 7.82 -0.91
C GLN A 55 -24.34 8.35 -2.31
N GLN A 56 -23.04 8.55 -2.62
CA GLN A 56 -22.63 8.99 -3.96
C GLN A 56 -22.99 7.93 -5.02
N LEU A 57 -22.61 6.67 -4.78
CA LEU A 57 -22.88 5.56 -5.70
C LEU A 57 -24.38 5.38 -5.95
N THR A 58 -25.21 5.45 -4.90
CA THR A 58 -26.67 5.39 -4.99
C THR A 58 -27.22 6.53 -5.83
N THR A 59 -26.74 7.77 -5.60
CA THR A 59 -27.17 8.97 -6.35
C THR A 59 -26.91 8.82 -7.86
N TRP A 60 -25.83 8.15 -8.24
CA TRP A 60 -25.49 7.92 -9.66
C TRP A 60 -26.08 6.63 -10.23
N GLY A 61 -26.83 5.86 -9.45
CA GLY A 61 -27.41 4.58 -9.88
C GLY A 61 -26.35 3.53 -10.19
N ILE A 62 -25.21 3.57 -9.50
CA ILE A 62 -24.14 2.57 -9.64
C ILE A 62 -24.44 1.40 -8.71
N GLU A 63 -24.43 0.18 -9.26
CA GLU A 63 -24.57 -1.04 -8.48
C GLU A 63 -23.42 -1.20 -7.51
N HIS A 64 -23.73 -1.49 -6.23
CA HIS A 64 -22.70 -1.67 -5.22
C HIS A 64 -23.13 -2.59 -4.08
N GLN A 65 -22.15 -3.17 -3.40
CA GLN A 65 -22.30 -3.99 -2.21
C GLN A 65 -21.53 -3.34 -1.06
N THR A 66 -22.13 -3.28 0.12
CA THR A 66 -21.55 -2.65 1.33
C THR A 66 -21.33 -3.68 2.42
N GLY A 67 -20.57 -3.32 3.47
CA GLY A 67 -20.35 -4.17 4.63
C GLY A 67 -19.37 -5.31 4.40
N ILE A 68 -18.61 -5.29 3.31
CA ILE A 68 -17.58 -6.29 3.02
C ILE A 68 -16.39 -6.03 3.94
N ALA A 69 -15.90 -7.06 4.63
CA ALA A 69 -14.86 -6.90 5.66
C ALA A 69 -15.17 -5.73 6.62
N LYS A 70 -16.40 -5.66 7.11
CA LYS A 70 -17.05 -4.66 7.98
C LYS A 70 -17.51 -3.39 7.24
N THR A 71 -16.60 -2.57 6.74
CA THR A 71 -16.91 -1.23 6.19
C THR A 71 -16.62 -1.11 4.70
N GLY A 72 -15.97 -2.11 4.09
CA GLY A 72 -15.60 -2.10 2.68
C GLY A 72 -16.79 -2.14 1.73
N ILE A 73 -16.57 -1.59 0.52
CA ILE A 73 -17.58 -1.46 -0.53
C ILE A 73 -16.99 -1.93 -1.86
N VAL A 74 -17.80 -2.60 -2.67
CA VAL A 74 -17.49 -2.90 -4.07
C VAL A 74 -18.57 -2.28 -4.95
N ALA A 75 -18.19 -1.36 -5.83
CA ALA A 75 -19.04 -0.80 -6.85
C ALA A 75 -18.75 -1.45 -8.21
N THR A 76 -19.78 -1.59 -9.06
CA THR A 76 -19.66 -2.22 -10.38
C THR A 76 -20.20 -1.30 -11.46
N VAL A 77 -19.37 -0.99 -12.45
CA VAL A 77 -19.77 -0.21 -13.63
C VAL A 77 -19.58 -1.08 -14.87
N GLN A 78 -20.66 -1.37 -15.58
CA GLN A 78 -20.64 -2.16 -16.81
C GLN A 78 -20.56 -1.25 -18.02
N GLY A 79 -19.65 -1.57 -18.96
CA GLY A 79 -19.63 -1.00 -20.31
C GLY A 79 -20.77 -1.52 -21.18
N THR A 80 -20.86 -0.99 -22.40
CA THR A 80 -21.94 -1.35 -23.33
C THR A 80 -21.70 -2.65 -24.12
N GLN A 81 -20.49 -3.19 -24.08
CA GLN A 81 -20.08 -4.41 -24.77
C GLN A 81 -19.49 -5.42 -23.77
N PRO A 82 -19.65 -6.72 -24.01
CA PRO A 82 -18.92 -7.74 -23.26
C PRO A 82 -17.40 -7.52 -23.35
N GLY A 83 -16.69 -7.81 -22.28
CA GLY A 83 -15.23 -7.65 -22.23
C GLY A 83 -14.65 -8.09 -20.90
N PRO A 84 -13.38 -7.77 -20.64
CA PRO A 84 -12.68 -8.15 -19.43
C PRO A 84 -13.17 -7.37 -18.20
N VAL A 85 -12.75 -7.84 -17.02
CA VAL A 85 -13.03 -7.21 -15.73
C VAL A 85 -11.76 -6.60 -15.18
N LEU A 86 -11.73 -5.29 -15.04
CA LEU A 86 -10.66 -4.57 -14.35
C LEU A 86 -11.13 -4.13 -12.96
N ALA A 87 -10.36 -4.46 -11.94
CA ALA A 87 -10.57 -3.90 -10.60
C ALA A 87 -9.70 -2.65 -10.37
N ILE A 88 -10.26 -1.68 -9.67
CA ILE A 88 -9.56 -0.49 -9.16
C ILE A 88 -9.71 -0.51 -7.63
N ARG A 89 -8.60 -0.42 -6.90
CA ARG A 89 -8.59 -0.38 -5.44
C ARG A 89 -8.28 1.01 -4.91
N ALA A 90 -9.03 1.42 -3.90
CA ALA A 90 -8.76 2.58 -3.07
C ALA A 90 -8.97 2.24 -1.60
N ASP A 91 -8.01 2.52 -0.75
CA ASP A 91 -8.11 2.42 0.71
C ASP A 91 -8.90 3.59 1.30
N MET A 92 -9.41 3.44 2.53
CA MET A 92 -10.37 4.40 3.11
C MET A 92 -9.98 4.91 4.50
N ASP A 93 -9.13 4.20 5.23
CA ASP A 93 -8.86 4.45 6.63
C ASP A 93 -7.92 5.64 6.87
N ALA A 94 -7.93 6.12 8.12
CA ALA A 94 -7.09 7.19 8.62
C ALA A 94 -6.19 6.69 9.76
N LEU A 95 -5.31 7.57 10.24
CA LEU A 95 -4.29 7.28 11.24
C LEU A 95 -4.62 7.95 12.59
N PRO A 96 -4.16 7.36 13.72
CA PRO A 96 -4.30 7.93 15.05
C PRO A 96 -3.25 9.04 15.28
N ILE A 97 -3.34 10.10 14.49
CA ILE A 97 -2.42 11.26 14.47
C ILE A 97 -3.19 12.53 14.76
N GLN A 98 -2.70 13.36 15.68
CA GLN A 98 -3.25 14.69 15.89
C GLN A 98 -2.81 15.64 14.77
N GLU A 99 -3.74 16.13 13.99
CA GLU A 99 -3.47 17.07 12.91
C GLU A 99 -3.01 18.44 13.43
N LEU A 100 -1.93 18.97 12.83
CA LEU A 100 -1.35 20.27 13.14
C LEU A 100 -1.53 21.31 12.02
N ASN A 101 -2.23 20.97 10.95
CA ASN A 101 -2.53 21.91 9.87
C ASN A 101 -3.53 23.00 10.32
N GLN A 102 -3.38 24.21 9.76
CA GLN A 102 -4.24 25.35 10.00
C GLN A 102 -5.08 25.64 8.73
N VAL A 103 -5.78 24.61 8.22
CA VAL A 103 -6.61 24.67 7.01
C VAL A 103 -8.10 24.61 7.36
N PRO A 104 -8.98 25.20 6.55
CA PRO A 104 -10.43 25.19 6.83
C PRO A 104 -11.05 23.78 6.84
N TYR A 105 -10.40 22.83 6.21
CA TYR A 105 -10.84 21.44 6.08
C TYR A 105 -10.08 20.46 6.99
N ARG A 106 -9.36 20.95 8.00
CA ARG A 106 -8.68 20.07 8.98
C ARG A 106 -9.66 19.11 9.64
N SER A 107 -9.13 18.02 10.16
CA SER A 107 -9.87 17.02 10.92
C SER A 107 -10.74 17.66 12.02
N LEU A 108 -11.97 17.19 12.13
CA LEU A 108 -12.91 17.53 13.22
C LEU A 108 -12.84 16.48 14.35
N HIS A 109 -12.05 15.44 14.21
CA HIS A 109 -11.88 14.35 15.16
C HIS A 109 -10.49 14.43 15.79
N ASP A 110 -10.42 14.85 17.06
CA ASP A 110 -9.17 14.94 17.78
C ASP A 110 -8.43 13.59 17.79
N GLY A 111 -7.12 13.63 17.52
CA GLY A 111 -6.26 12.46 17.51
C GLY A 111 -6.41 11.55 16.27
N LYS A 112 -7.20 11.97 15.26
CA LYS A 112 -7.33 11.24 13.99
C LYS A 112 -7.09 12.15 12.79
N MET A 113 -6.40 11.65 11.76
CA MET A 113 -6.06 12.42 10.58
C MET A 113 -5.86 11.50 9.37
N HIS A 114 -6.33 11.91 8.19
CA HIS A 114 -5.88 11.34 6.93
C HIS A 114 -4.45 11.81 6.61
N ALA A 115 -3.45 11.17 7.21
CA ALA A 115 -2.04 11.51 7.04
C ALA A 115 -1.31 10.62 6.01
N CYS A 116 -2.06 9.79 5.25
CA CYS A 116 -1.54 8.97 4.16
C CYS A 116 -2.17 9.27 2.79
N GLY A 117 -3.23 10.08 2.73
CA GLY A 117 -3.85 10.48 1.47
C GLY A 117 -5.02 9.61 1.03
N HIS A 118 -5.53 8.71 1.88
CA HIS A 118 -6.64 7.80 1.55
C HIS A 118 -7.95 8.55 1.25
N ASP A 119 -8.17 9.71 1.84
CA ASP A 119 -9.24 10.65 1.46
C ASP A 119 -9.16 11.06 -0.01
N GLY A 120 -7.96 11.24 -0.55
CA GLY A 120 -7.69 11.46 -1.96
C GLY A 120 -7.90 10.21 -2.81
N HIS A 121 -7.50 9.03 -2.33
CA HIS A 121 -7.70 7.76 -3.05
C HIS A 121 -9.19 7.45 -3.22
N VAL A 122 -9.99 7.56 -2.14
CA VAL A 122 -11.45 7.44 -2.21
C VAL A 122 -12.05 8.44 -3.19
N THR A 123 -11.59 9.68 -3.14
CA THR A 123 -12.06 10.76 -4.02
C THR A 123 -11.77 10.45 -5.49
N ILE A 124 -10.57 9.99 -5.81
CA ILE A 124 -10.18 9.61 -7.17
C ILE A 124 -11.02 8.42 -7.66
N ALA A 125 -11.24 7.42 -6.80
CA ALA A 125 -12.07 6.26 -7.13
C ALA A 125 -13.52 6.65 -7.37
N LEU A 126 -14.11 7.53 -6.54
CA LEU A 126 -15.45 8.08 -6.75
C LEU A 126 -15.55 8.89 -8.04
N GLY A 127 -14.56 9.76 -8.31
CA GLY A 127 -14.49 10.51 -9.56
C GLY A 127 -14.44 9.62 -10.80
N THR A 128 -13.69 8.50 -10.70
CA THR A 128 -13.61 7.48 -11.73
C THR A 128 -14.94 6.76 -11.92
N ALA A 129 -15.59 6.32 -10.83
CA ALA A 129 -16.91 5.70 -10.86
C ALA A 129 -17.95 6.60 -11.52
N HIS A 130 -17.99 7.86 -11.11
CA HIS A 130 -18.90 8.86 -11.66
C HIS A 130 -18.68 9.07 -13.16
N TYR A 131 -17.42 9.31 -13.57
CA TYR A 131 -17.10 9.49 -14.99
C TYR A 131 -17.49 8.26 -15.83
N LEU A 132 -17.10 7.05 -15.42
CA LEU A 132 -17.38 5.83 -16.16
C LEU A 132 -18.89 5.52 -16.23
N SER A 133 -19.65 5.83 -15.19
CA SER A 133 -21.10 5.63 -15.19
C SER A 133 -21.82 6.46 -16.26
N GLN A 134 -21.28 7.64 -16.59
CA GLN A 134 -21.80 8.54 -17.62
C GLN A 134 -21.26 8.26 -19.03
N HIS A 135 -20.20 7.45 -19.14
CA HIS A 135 -19.49 7.16 -20.40
C HIS A 135 -19.29 5.67 -20.62
N ARG A 136 -20.35 4.87 -20.38
CA ARG A 136 -20.31 3.40 -20.50
C ARG A 136 -20.01 2.91 -21.92
N ASP A 137 -20.22 3.77 -22.91
CA ASP A 137 -19.93 3.51 -24.33
C ASP A 137 -18.45 3.61 -24.70
N THR A 138 -17.60 4.13 -23.78
CA THR A 138 -16.17 4.29 -24.04
C THR A 138 -15.32 3.07 -23.67
N PHE A 139 -15.91 2.03 -23.07
CA PHE A 139 -15.19 0.80 -22.72
C PHE A 139 -16.06 -0.43 -22.83
N ALA A 140 -15.41 -1.59 -23.01
CA ALA A 140 -16.05 -2.91 -22.96
C ALA A 140 -15.81 -3.57 -21.59
N GLY A 141 -16.63 -4.58 -21.24
CA GLY A 141 -16.47 -5.34 -20.01
C GLY A 141 -16.98 -4.63 -18.77
N THR A 142 -16.31 -4.87 -17.64
CA THR A 142 -16.77 -4.43 -16.33
C THR A 142 -15.63 -3.81 -15.54
N VAL A 143 -15.90 -2.72 -14.83
CA VAL A 143 -14.98 -2.13 -13.85
C VAL A 143 -15.54 -2.37 -12.45
N LYS A 144 -14.78 -3.05 -11.61
CA LYS A 144 -15.03 -3.15 -10.16
C LYS A 144 -14.21 -2.09 -9.43
N ILE A 145 -14.84 -1.31 -8.59
CA ILE A 145 -14.15 -0.33 -7.76
C ILE A 145 -14.26 -0.80 -6.31
N ILE A 146 -13.12 -1.14 -5.73
CA ILE A 146 -12.99 -1.71 -4.39
C ILE A 146 -12.57 -0.59 -3.45
N PHE A 147 -13.46 -0.15 -2.56
CA PHE A 147 -13.14 0.74 -1.47
C PHE A 147 -12.78 -0.12 -0.26
N GLN A 148 -11.50 -0.16 0.07
CA GLN A 148 -10.94 -1.08 1.03
C GLN A 148 -10.74 -0.42 2.38
N PRO A 149 -11.19 -1.02 3.51
CA PRO A 149 -10.91 -0.55 4.86
C PRO A 149 -9.52 -0.98 5.35
N ALA A 150 -9.03 -0.34 6.41
CA ALA A 150 -7.98 -0.80 7.31
C ALA A 150 -6.64 -1.18 6.62
N GLU A 151 -6.16 -0.35 5.70
CA GLU A 151 -4.84 -0.56 5.07
C GLU A 151 -3.72 -0.37 6.10
N GLU A 152 -3.79 0.67 6.93
CA GLU A 152 -2.78 1.06 7.94
C GLU A 152 -2.69 0.06 9.12
N GLY A 153 -3.53 -0.97 9.08
CA GLY A 153 -3.62 -2.06 10.05
C GLY A 153 -4.99 -2.17 10.71
N PRO A 154 -5.47 -3.36 10.93
CA PRO A 154 -4.79 -4.67 10.86
C PRO A 154 -4.78 -5.37 9.50
N GLY A 155 -5.16 -4.68 8.41
CA GLY A 155 -5.17 -5.17 7.04
C GLY A 155 -6.57 -5.61 6.55
N GLY A 156 -7.15 -4.83 5.62
CA GLY A 156 -8.48 -5.08 5.06
C GLY A 156 -8.50 -5.83 3.74
N ALA A 157 -7.38 -5.85 3.00
CA ALA A 157 -7.32 -6.50 1.70
C ALA A 157 -7.62 -8.00 1.79
N LYS A 158 -6.96 -8.72 2.69
CA LYS A 158 -7.14 -10.17 2.83
C LYS A 158 -8.58 -10.56 3.21
N PRO A 159 -9.23 -9.94 4.21
CA PRO A 159 -10.64 -10.19 4.50
C PRO A 159 -11.58 -9.88 3.32
N MET A 160 -11.31 -8.85 2.52
CA MET A 160 -12.10 -8.56 1.32
C MET A 160 -11.93 -9.65 0.25
N ILE A 161 -10.70 -10.14 0.02
CA ILE A 161 -10.43 -11.25 -0.90
C ILE A 161 -11.18 -12.51 -0.45
N GLU A 162 -11.09 -12.85 0.83
CA GLU A 162 -11.80 -13.98 1.44
C GLU A 162 -13.33 -13.86 1.31
N ALA A 163 -13.85 -12.63 1.32
CA ALA A 163 -15.27 -12.33 1.04
C ALA A 163 -15.64 -12.41 -0.45
N GLY A 164 -14.69 -12.69 -1.35
CA GLY A 164 -14.92 -12.94 -2.76
C GLY A 164 -15.01 -11.72 -3.67
N VAL A 165 -14.43 -10.58 -3.27
CA VAL A 165 -14.49 -9.33 -4.08
C VAL A 165 -13.83 -9.46 -5.45
N LEU A 166 -12.93 -10.43 -5.64
CA LEU A 166 -12.30 -10.72 -6.91
C LEU A 166 -13.10 -11.67 -7.82
N SER A 167 -14.25 -12.17 -7.35
CA SER A 167 -15.13 -13.10 -8.07
C SER A 167 -16.46 -12.44 -8.41
N GLN A 168 -17.21 -12.99 -9.34
CA GLN A 168 -18.60 -12.63 -9.72
C GLN A 168 -18.83 -11.13 -10.06
N PRO A 169 -18.33 -10.64 -11.20
CA PRO A 169 -17.53 -11.34 -12.22
C PRO A 169 -16.06 -11.50 -11.80
N ASP A 170 -15.41 -12.52 -12.36
CA ASP A 170 -14.01 -12.81 -12.05
C ASP A 170 -13.09 -11.71 -12.57
N VAL A 171 -12.27 -11.15 -11.69
CA VAL A 171 -11.35 -10.05 -12.03
C VAL A 171 -10.19 -10.56 -12.87
N ASN A 172 -9.93 -9.93 -14.00
CA ASN A 172 -8.83 -10.27 -14.89
C ASN A 172 -7.52 -9.57 -14.54
N ALA A 173 -7.61 -8.33 -14.06
CA ALA A 173 -6.48 -7.56 -13.55
C ALA A 173 -6.95 -6.55 -12.50
N ILE A 174 -6.01 -6.08 -11.67
CA ILE A 174 -6.27 -5.06 -10.66
C ILE A 174 -5.24 -3.95 -10.72
N ILE A 175 -5.67 -2.71 -10.57
CA ILE A 175 -4.80 -1.55 -10.42
C ILE A 175 -5.17 -0.76 -9.17
N GLY A 176 -4.17 -0.07 -8.61
CA GLY A 176 -4.35 0.90 -7.53
C GLY A 176 -3.31 2.00 -7.66
N LEU A 177 -3.56 3.13 -7.03
CA LEU A 177 -2.58 4.21 -6.91
C LEU A 177 -2.42 4.64 -5.46
N HIS A 178 -1.25 5.22 -5.17
CA HIS A 178 -1.02 5.95 -3.94
C HIS A 178 -0.62 7.39 -4.26
N ILE A 179 -1.28 8.38 -3.67
CA ILE A 179 -0.83 9.77 -3.64
C ILE A 179 0.51 9.81 -2.91
N TRP A 180 1.55 10.41 -3.50
CA TRP A 180 2.92 10.21 -3.02
C TRP A 180 3.72 11.49 -2.91
N ASN A 181 3.83 12.04 -1.70
CA ASN A 181 4.55 13.29 -1.44
C ASN A 181 6.09 13.19 -1.56
N ASN A 182 6.65 11.98 -1.74
CA ASN A 182 8.07 11.85 -2.07
C ASN A 182 8.34 12.08 -3.56
N LEU A 183 7.30 12.24 -4.37
CA LEU A 183 7.38 12.60 -5.77
C LEU A 183 6.72 13.97 -6.00
N PRO A 184 7.33 14.83 -6.84
CA PRO A 184 6.76 16.13 -7.16
C PRO A 184 5.42 16.01 -7.89
N LEU A 185 4.55 16.99 -7.69
CA LEU A 185 3.32 17.15 -8.47
C LEU A 185 3.58 17.08 -9.97
N GLY A 186 2.71 16.39 -10.72
CA GLY A 186 2.87 16.19 -12.16
C GLY A 186 3.80 15.04 -12.54
N THR A 187 4.10 14.14 -11.60
CA THR A 187 4.87 12.92 -11.86
C THR A 187 4.08 11.66 -11.53
N VAL A 188 4.45 10.53 -12.13
CA VAL A 188 3.90 9.20 -11.85
C VAL A 188 5.07 8.24 -11.65
N GLY A 189 5.15 7.64 -10.46
CA GLY A 189 6.09 6.58 -10.15
C GLY A 189 5.53 5.22 -10.54
N VAL A 190 6.12 4.54 -11.53
CA VAL A 190 5.66 3.23 -11.99
C VAL A 190 6.82 2.33 -12.39
N ARG A 191 6.89 1.14 -11.79
CA ARG A 191 7.91 0.14 -12.09
C ARG A 191 7.34 -1.27 -12.11
N SER A 192 7.89 -2.14 -12.94
CA SER A 192 7.62 -3.57 -12.95
C SER A 192 8.40 -4.28 -11.84
N GLY A 193 7.82 -5.36 -11.31
CA GLY A 193 8.41 -6.10 -10.21
C GLY A 193 8.21 -5.42 -8.86
N PRO A 194 9.12 -5.61 -7.90
CA PRO A 194 8.96 -5.12 -6.53
C PRO A 194 8.90 -3.59 -6.45
N LEU A 195 7.82 -3.05 -5.87
CA LEU A 195 7.59 -1.62 -5.65
C LEU A 195 7.69 -1.26 -4.17
N MET A 196 7.00 -2.01 -3.29
CA MET A 196 7.00 -1.79 -1.85
C MET A 196 7.40 -3.07 -1.12
N ALA A 197 8.03 -2.92 0.04
CA ALA A 197 8.62 -4.04 0.77
C ALA A 197 7.57 -4.84 1.56
N ALA A 198 7.89 -6.11 1.84
CA ALA A 198 7.21 -6.87 2.87
C ALA A 198 7.31 -6.18 4.21
N THR A 199 6.26 -6.31 5.02
CA THR A 199 6.21 -5.79 6.39
C THR A 199 6.07 -6.95 7.36
N GLU A 200 7.08 -7.12 8.22
CA GLU A 200 7.09 -8.19 9.22
C GLU A 200 7.65 -7.67 10.53
N TYR A 201 7.21 -8.25 11.65
CA TYR A 201 7.65 -7.90 13.00
C TYR A 201 8.20 -9.12 13.72
N PHE A 202 9.08 -8.87 14.67
CA PHE A 202 9.53 -9.91 15.57
C PHE A 202 9.55 -9.42 17.02
N ARG A 203 9.41 -10.37 17.92
CA ARG A 203 9.60 -10.20 19.35
C ARG A 203 10.47 -11.34 19.85
N CYS A 204 11.52 -10.99 20.60
CA CYS A 204 12.41 -11.95 21.24
C CYS A 204 12.50 -11.62 22.72
N THR A 205 12.21 -12.60 23.58
CA THR A 205 12.47 -12.51 25.01
C THR A 205 13.60 -13.45 25.35
N ILE A 206 14.70 -12.91 25.84
CA ILE A 206 15.86 -13.64 26.34
C ILE A 206 15.70 -13.83 27.83
N GLN A 207 15.72 -15.05 28.28
CA GLN A 207 15.61 -15.41 29.68
C GLN A 207 16.99 -15.85 30.22
N GLY A 208 17.57 -15.01 31.04
CA GLY A 208 18.78 -15.29 31.78
C GLY A 208 18.49 -15.79 33.20
N ARG A 209 19.40 -15.49 34.09
CA ARG A 209 19.27 -15.70 35.53
C ARG A 209 19.83 -14.47 36.27
N GLY A 210 18.94 -13.65 36.81
CA GLY A 210 19.29 -12.43 37.54
C GLY A 210 20.00 -12.67 38.84
N GLY A 211 20.57 -11.60 39.42
CA GLY A 211 21.25 -11.68 40.70
C GLY A 211 22.00 -10.38 41.07
N HIS A 212 22.90 -10.50 42.04
CA HIS A 212 23.64 -9.38 42.52
C HIS A 212 24.71 -8.90 41.53
N GLY A 213 24.73 -7.61 41.16
CA GLY A 213 25.64 -7.05 40.15
C GLY A 213 27.13 -7.29 40.41
N ALA A 214 27.53 -7.48 41.68
CA ALA A 214 28.92 -7.80 42.04
C ALA A 214 29.23 -9.32 42.05
N LEU A 215 28.24 -10.18 41.78
CA LEU A 215 28.39 -11.66 41.75
C LEU A 215 28.01 -12.25 40.41
N PRO A 216 28.56 -11.78 39.26
CA PRO A 216 28.14 -12.17 37.93
C PRO A 216 28.34 -13.66 37.63
N HIS A 217 29.31 -14.30 38.25
CA HIS A 217 29.59 -15.75 38.08
C HIS A 217 28.46 -16.67 38.58
N GLN A 218 27.48 -16.15 39.31
CA GLN A 218 26.30 -16.87 39.81
C GLN A 218 25.06 -16.64 38.93
N THR A 219 25.20 -15.88 37.83
CA THR A 219 24.11 -15.38 37.02
C THR A 219 24.30 -15.69 35.54
N VAL A 220 23.26 -15.41 34.74
CA VAL A 220 23.30 -15.32 33.27
C VAL A 220 22.74 -13.96 32.91
N ASP A 221 23.58 -13.04 32.49
CA ASP A 221 23.22 -11.64 32.26
C ASP A 221 22.47 -11.48 30.93
N SER A 222 21.18 -11.27 31.02
CA SER A 222 20.30 -11.12 29.85
C SER A 222 20.58 -9.86 29.06
N ILE A 223 21.15 -8.80 29.66
CA ILE A 223 21.54 -7.57 28.95
C ILE A 223 22.75 -7.86 28.06
N VAL A 224 23.76 -8.56 28.57
CA VAL A 224 24.95 -8.91 27.81
C VAL A 224 24.59 -9.83 26.64
N VAL A 225 23.73 -10.85 26.89
CA VAL A 225 23.23 -11.75 25.83
C VAL A 225 22.44 -10.98 24.79
N GLY A 226 21.52 -10.12 25.22
CA GLY A 226 20.68 -9.30 24.32
C GLY A 226 21.51 -8.34 23.45
N ALA A 227 22.53 -7.72 24.00
CA ALA A 227 23.42 -6.85 23.23
C ALA A 227 24.19 -7.60 22.15
N GLN A 228 24.64 -8.85 22.43
CA GLN A 228 25.27 -9.69 21.41
C GLN A 228 24.28 -10.12 20.33
N VAL A 229 23.03 -10.46 20.69
CA VAL A 229 21.97 -10.75 19.72
C VAL A 229 21.72 -9.56 18.80
N VAL A 230 21.58 -8.34 19.34
CA VAL A 230 21.39 -7.12 18.53
C VAL A 230 22.51 -6.95 17.51
N ASN A 231 23.76 -7.08 17.94
CA ASN A 231 24.94 -6.97 17.06
C ASN A 231 24.96 -8.06 15.99
N ALA A 232 24.70 -9.31 16.36
CA ALA A 232 24.77 -10.43 15.45
C ALA A 232 23.64 -10.42 14.41
N LEU A 233 22.44 -9.97 14.75
CA LEU A 233 21.33 -9.80 13.80
C LEU A 233 21.70 -8.87 12.65
N GLN A 234 22.55 -7.85 12.87
CA GLN A 234 23.03 -6.96 11.80
C GLN A 234 23.84 -7.70 10.73
N THR A 235 24.42 -8.86 11.05
CA THR A 235 25.18 -9.65 10.09
C THR A 235 24.29 -10.32 9.03
N ILE A 236 23.00 -10.49 9.27
CA ILE A 236 22.07 -11.11 8.34
C ILE A 236 22.04 -10.34 7.03
N VAL A 237 21.75 -9.06 7.08
CA VAL A 237 21.71 -8.20 5.88
C VAL A 237 23.08 -8.14 5.21
N ALA A 238 24.15 -8.01 6.01
CA ALA A 238 25.50 -7.88 5.47
C ALA A 238 26.12 -9.17 4.91
N ARG A 239 25.63 -10.37 5.26
CA ARG A 239 26.26 -11.66 4.94
C ARG A 239 25.33 -12.74 4.41
N ASN A 240 24.02 -12.60 4.52
CA ASN A 240 23.06 -13.61 4.05
C ASN A 240 22.16 -13.09 2.91
N ILE A 241 22.10 -11.77 2.70
CA ILE A 241 21.37 -11.12 1.63
C ILE A 241 22.32 -10.81 0.48
N SER A 242 21.85 -10.99 -0.75
CA SER A 242 22.63 -10.62 -1.95
C SER A 242 22.99 -9.13 -1.92
N PRO A 243 24.24 -8.71 -2.23
CA PRO A 243 24.64 -7.31 -2.21
C PRO A 243 23.87 -6.39 -3.17
N VAL A 244 23.20 -6.95 -4.17
CA VAL A 244 22.36 -6.20 -5.13
C VAL A 244 20.88 -6.18 -4.73
N GLU A 245 20.54 -6.79 -3.60
CA GLU A 245 19.20 -6.87 -3.03
C GLU A 245 19.10 -6.03 -1.76
N SER A 246 17.89 -5.58 -1.44
CA SER A 246 17.68 -4.76 -0.25
C SER A 246 16.82 -5.49 0.77
N ALA A 247 17.29 -5.50 2.03
CA ALA A 247 16.53 -5.95 3.18
C ALA A 247 16.87 -5.10 4.41
N VAL A 248 15.96 -5.07 5.38
CA VAL A 248 16.12 -4.37 6.66
C VAL A 248 15.80 -5.32 7.79
N VAL A 249 16.69 -5.38 8.80
CA VAL A 249 16.44 -6.02 10.10
C VAL A 249 16.76 -5.00 11.17
N THR A 250 15.73 -4.43 11.78
CA THR A 250 15.88 -3.38 12.80
C THR A 250 15.36 -3.87 14.14
N VAL A 251 16.18 -3.77 15.19
CA VAL A 251 15.73 -3.85 16.57
C VAL A 251 15.33 -2.43 17.00
N GLY A 252 14.03 -2.18 17.13
CA GLY A 252 13.48 -0.86 17.46
C GLY A 252 13.33 -0.64 18.95
N GLU A 253 13.22 -1.74 19.72
CA GLU A 253 13.06 -1.68 21.18
C GLU A 253 13.96 -2.70 21.87
N PHE A 254 14.58 -2.27 22.98
CA PHE A 254 15.35 -3.13 23.88
C PHE A 254 15.05 -2.74 25.33
N HIS A 255 14.35 -3.60 26.05
CA HIS A 255 13.93 -3.37 27.43
C HIS A 255 14.56 -4.42 28.36
N ALA A 256 15.34 -3.98 29.34
CA ALA A 256 15.96 -4.85 30.35
C ALA A 256 16.42 -4.07 31.56
N GLY A 257 16.47 -4.76 32.72
CA GLY A 257 17.00 -4.21 33.97
C GLY A 257 16.03 -3.28 34.72
N THR A 258 16.23 -3.18 36.03
CA THR A 258 15.40 -2.36 36.92
C THR A 258 16.22 -1.54 37.92
N ALA A 259 17.48 -1.95 38.19
CA ALA A 259 18.37 -1.27 39.15
C ALA A 259 19.83 -1.48 38.76
N VAL A 260 20.67 -0.50 39.06
CA VAL A 260 22.08 -0.44 38.65
C VAL A 260 22.98 -1.55 39.26
N ASN A 261 22.57 -2.13 40.37
CA ASN A 261 23.30 -3.21 41.06
C ASN A 261 22.65 -4.58 41.00
N VAL A 262 21.69 -4.77 40.07
CA VAL A 262 20.97 -6.01 39.86
C VAL A 262 21.14 -6.45 38.42
N ILE A 263 21.65 -7.69 38.21
CA ILE A 263 21.71 -8.31 36.87
C ILE A 263 20.28 -8.68 36.46
N ALA A 264 19.90 -8.26 35.27
CA ALA A 264 18.55 -8.48 34.75
C ALA A 264 18.26 -9.97 34.50
N ASN A 265 17.07 -10.41 34.93
CA ASN A 265 16.63 -11.79 34.71
C ASN A 265 16.16 -12.03 33.26
N SER A 266 15.70 -10.99 32.58
CA SER A 266 15.26 -11.06 31.19
C SER A 266 15.54 -9.80 30.42
N ALA A 267 15.64 -9.93 29.10
CA ALA A 267 15.70 -8.82 28.13
C ALA A 267 14.70 -9.07 27.02
N GLN A 268 13.98 -8.03 26.62
CA GLN A 268 13.02 -8.06 25.52
C GLN A 268 13.50 -7.20 24.38
N LEU A 269 13.48 -7.77 23.16
CA LEU A 269 13.85 -7.14 21.90
C LEU A 269 12.63 -7.21 20.98
N ASN A 270 12.21 -6.07 20.44
CA ASN A 270 11.16 -6.01 19.42
C ASN A 270 11.72 -5.30 18.19
N GLY A 271 11.27 -5.72 17.00
CA GLY A 271 11.79 -5.11 15.79
C GLY A 271 10.98 -5.39 14.55
N THR A 272 11.48 -4.89 13.45
CA THR A 272 10.83 -4.99 12.15
C THR A 272 11.79 -5.54 11.10
N VAL A 273 11.21 -6.26 10.13
CA VAL A 273 11.90 -6.83 8.97
C VAL A 273 11.23 -6.33 7.70
N ARG A 274 12.04 -5.97 6.70
CA ARG A 274 11.59 -5.55 5.36
C ARG A 274 12.43 -6.23 4.30
N TYR A 275 11.83 -6.60 3.18
CA TYR A 275 12.53 -7.15 2.01
C TYR A 275 11.63 -7.05 0.77
N PHE A 276 12.23 -7.13 -0.42
CA PHE A 276 11.50 -7.13 -1.68
C PHE A 276 11.38 -8.51 -2.32
N ASN A 277 12.44 -9.32 -2.23
CA ASN A 277 12.48 -10.63 -2.85
C ASN A 277 11.72 -11.66 -1.98
N PRO A 278 10.66 -12.31 -2.50
CA PRO A 278 9.90 -13.33 -1.77
C PRO A 278 10.71 -14.51 -1.24
N GLU A 279 11.88 -14.80 -1.83
CA GLU A 279 12.78 -15.87 -1.36
C GLU A 279 13.31 -15.62 0.07
N TYR A 280 13.32 -14.36 0.51
CA TYR A 280 13.75 -13.99 1.86
C TYR A 280 12.68 -14.21 2.94
N LYS A 281 11.45 -14.53 2.55
CA LYS A 281 10.31 -14.76 3.45
C LYS A 281 10.61 -15.78 4.56
N ASP A 282 11.25 -16.88 4.21
CA ASP A 282 11.58 -17.95 5.17
C ASP A 282 13.03 -17.84 5.64
N LEU A 283 13.94 -17.41 4.79
CA LEU A 283 15.36 -17.25 5.11
C LEU A 283 15.58 -16.30 6.31
N LEU A 284 14.91 -15.15 6.34
CA LEU A 284 15.14 -14.13 7.37
C LEU A 284 14.76 -14.62 8.77
N PRO A 285 13.55 -15.11 9.04
CA PRO A 285 13.19 -15.63 10.37
C PRO A 285 14.04 -16.83 10.77
N GLU A 286 14.38 -17.76 9.87
CA GLU A 286 15.24 -18.90 10.15
C GLU A 286 16.65 -18.46 10.57
N ARG A 287 17.24 -17.49 9.87
CA ARG A 287 18.57 -16.96 10.22
C ARG A 287 18.55 -16.19 11.53
N MET A 288 17.49 -15.41 11.78
CA MET A 288 17.32 -14.69 13.03
C MET A 288 17.25 -15.66 14.21
N GLU A 289 16.40 -16.66 14.12
CA GLU A 289 16.23 -17.65 15.19
C GLU A 289 17.52 -18.46 15.44
N ALA A 290 18.22 -18.88 14.39
CA ALA A 290 19.50 -19.60 14.49
C ALA A 290 20.56 -18.77 15.22
N ILE A 291 20.64 -17.46 14.96
CA ILE A 291 21.57 -16.55 15.64
C ILE A 291 21.19 -16.40 17.11
N ILE A 292 19.90 -16.15 17.40
CA ILE A 292 19.39 -16.01 18.76
C ILE A 292 19.67 -17.30 19.57
N ALA A 293 19.32 -18.45 19.01
CA ALA A 293 19.53 -19.76 19.62
C ALA A 293 21.01 -20.01 19.96
N GLY A 294 21.90 -19.77 18.98
CA GLY A 294 23.33 -19.99 19.16
C GLY A 294 23.96 -19.13 20.25
N ILE A 295 23.58 -17.84 20.30
CA ILE A 295 24.09 -16.91 21.33
C ILE A 295 23.50 -17.27 22.71
N CYS A 296 22.22 -17.54 22.82
CA CYS A 296 21.61 -17.95 24.08
C CYS A 296 22.23 -19.24 24.60
N GLN A 297 22.43 -20.23 23.76
CA GLN A 297 23.10 -21.49 24.12
C GLN A 297 24.53 -21.27 24.64
N ALA A 298 25.31 -20.42 23.98
CA ALA A 298 26.69 -20.14 24.36
C ALA A 298 26.78 -19.49 25.75
N HIS A 299 25.75 -18.75 26.18
CA HIS A 299 25.70 -18.07 27.48
C HIS A 299 24.87 -18.80 28.53
N GLY A 300 24.26 -19.94 28.20
CA GLY A 300 23.39 -20.67 29.14
C GLY A 300 22.05 -19.95 29.41
N ALA A 301 21.61 -19.09 28.49
CA ALA A 301 20.28 -18.46 28.47
C ALA A 301 19.29 -19.30 27.68
N SER A 302 17.98 -19.06 27.90
CA SER A 302 16.92 -19.53 27.02
C SER A 302 16.25 -18.34 26.32
N TYR A 303 15.42 -18.60 25.33
CA TYR A 303 14.71 -17.55 24.58
C TYR A 303 13.31 -17.98 24.18
N GLN A 304 12.47 -16.97 23.88
CA GLN A 304 11.23 -17.13 23.15
C GLN A 304 11.29 -16.18 21.95
N PHE A 305 11.09 -16.71 20.76
CA PHE A 305 11.09 -15.95 19.51
C PHE A 305 9.74 -16.08 18.83
N ASN A 306 9.10 -14.94 18.59
CA ASN A 306 7.83 -14.84 17.87
C ASN A 306 8.05 -13.97 16.65
N TYR A 307 7.67 -14.47 15.48
CA TYR A 307 7.77 -13.77 14.21
C TYR A 307 6.39 -13.63 13.58
N GLN A 308 6.01 -12.41 13.23
CA GLN A 308 4.71 -12.08 12.68
C GLN A 308 4.87 -11.53 11.27
N ARG A 309 4.28 -12.22 10.30
CA ARG A 309 4.16 -11.76 8.92
C ARG A 309 2.89 -10.92 8.81
N LEU A 310 3.02 -9.70 8.27
CA LEU A 310 1.90 -8.81 8.03
C LEU A 310 1.59 -8.76 6.53
N TYR A 311 2.34 -7.97 5.77
CA TYR A 311 2.10 -7.77 4.34
C TYR A 311 3.25 -8.35 3.51
N PRO A 312 2.94 -9.12 2.44
CA PRO A 312 3.96 -9.51 1.48
C PRO A 312 4.44 -8.30 0.67
N PRO A 313 5.54 -8.40 -0.10
CA PRO A 313 5.97 -7.31 -0.96
C PRO A 313 4.95 -7.02 -2.06
N VAL A 314 4.77 -5.75 -2.39
CA VAL A 314 4.01 -5.32 -3.58
C VAL A 314 4.85 -5.60 -4.82
N ILE A 315 4.40 -6.54 -5.64
CA ILE A 315 5.09 -6.97 -6.87
C ILE A 315 4.18 -6.73 -8.06
N ASN A 316 4.53 -5.76 -8.89
CA ASN A 316 3.76 -5.39 -10.07
C ASN A 316 3.97 -6.36 -11.23
N ASP A 317 2.88 -6.78 -11.88
CA ASP A 317 2.90 -7.57 -13.11
C ASP A 317 3.53 -6.76 -14.26
N PRO A 318 4.48 -7.31 -15.02
CA PRO A 318 5.15 -6.58 -16.11
C PRO A 318 4.20 -6.06 -17.18
N THR A 319 3.18 -6.83 -17.55
CA THR A 319 2.25 -6.49 -18.63
C THR A 319 1.31 -5.37 -18.22
N ILE A 320 0.73 -5.47 -17.02
CA ILE A 320 -0.16 -4.42 -16.49
C ILE A 320 0.64 -3.15 -16.17
N THR A 321 1.88 -3.30 -15.70
CA THR A 321 2.79 -2.15 -15.49
C THR A 321 3.07 -1.40 -16.79
N GLU A 322 3.31 -2.09 -17.89
CA GLU A 322 3.55 -1.44 -19.19
C GLU A 322 2.30 -0.71 -19.69
N LEU A 323 1.11 -1.29 -19.47
CA LEU A 323 -0.14 -0.60 -19.75
C LEU A 323 -0.23 0.71 -18.95
N VAL A 324 -0.03 0.66 -17.63
CA VAL A 324 -0.07 1.85 -16.75
C VAL A 324 1.00 2.87 -17.16
N ARG A 325 2.22 2.43 -17.47
CA ARG A 325 3.32 3.30 -17.94
C ARG A 325 2.97 4.01 -19.24
N SER A 326 2.38 3.29 -20.20
CA SER A 326 1.97 3.89 -21.48
C SER A 326 0.87 4.94 -21.28
N VAL A 327 -0.06 4.71 -20.36
CA VAL A 327 -1.08 5.68 -19.96
C VAL A 327 -0.43 6.87 -19.28
N ALA A 328 0.45 6.67 -18.31
CA ALA A 328 1.17 7.75 -17.62
C ALA A 328 1.91 8.65 -18.61
N SER A 329 2.61 8.07 -19.61
CA SER A 329 3.30 8.81 -20.66
C SER A 329 2.36 9.63 -21.54
N SER A 330 1.07 9.29 -21.60
CA SER A 330 0.06 10.05 -22.35
C SER A 330 -0.62 11.14 -21.51
N VAL A 331 -0.69 10.94 -20.19
CA VAL A 331 -1.32 11.85 -19.22
C VAL A 331 -0.33 12.92 -18.75
N ILE A 332 0.90 12.52 -18.44
CA ILE A 332 1.94 13.42 -17.95
C ILE A 332 2.61 14.13 -19.13
N GLU A 333 2.68 15.46 -19.06
CA GLU A 333 3.10 16.29 -20.20
C GLU A 333 4.60 16.20 -20.50
N THR A 334 5.41 15.82 -19.49
CA THR A 334 6.86 15.72 -19.63
C THR A 334 7.32 14.27 -19.54
N PRO A 335 8.22 13.78 -20.44
CA PRO A 335 8.77 12.42 -20.34
C PRO A 335 9.46 12.13 -19.02
N ALA A 336 10.10 13.14 -18.41
CA ALA A 336 10.73 13.02 -17.09
C ALA A 336 9.71 12.87 -15.94
N GLY A 337 8.42 13.06 -16.20
CA GLY A 337 7.36 12.90 -15.20
C GLY A 337 6.96 11.44 -14.94
N VAL A 338 7.44 10.48 -15.76
CA VAL A 338 7.24 9.04 -15.52
C VAL A 338 8.52 8.48 -14.88
N VAL A 339 8.46 8.18 -13.58
CA VAL A 339 9.62 7.87 -12.73
C VAL A 339 9.66 6.38 -12.42
N PRO A 340 10.62 5.60 -12.97
CA PRO A 340 10.78 4.18 -12.67
C PRO A 340 11.51 3.92 -11.33
N GLU A 341 12.31 4.85 -10.84
CA GLU A 341 13.07 4.77 -9.58
C GLU A 341 12.19 5.23 -8.41
N CYS A 342 11.13 4.47 -8.12
CA CYS A 342 10.14 4.85 -7.09
C CYS A 342 9.98 3.80 -5.98
N GLN A 343 10.90 2.83 -5.88
CA GLN A 343 10.84 1.77 -4.88
C GLN A 343 10.98 2.31 -3.44
N THR A 344 10.21 1.76 -2.50
CA THR A 344 10.24 2.16 -1.09
C THR A 344 10.18 0.96 -0.15
N MET A 345 10.74 1.14 1.07
CA MET A 345 10.65 0.15 2.16
C MET A 345 9.33 0.23 2.94
N GLY A 346 8.40 1.10 2.57
CA GLY A 346 7.01 1.08 3.06
C GLY A 346 6.34 -0.25 2.72
N GLY A 347 5.37 -0.66 3.54
CA GLY A 347 4.52 -1.81 3.27
C GLY A 347 3.13 -1.37 2.81
N GLU A 348 2.39 -2.29 2.17
CA GLU A 348 1.08 -1.98 1.59
C GLU A 348 0.30 -3.30 1.38
N ASP A 349 -0.93 -3.38 1.87
CA ASP A 349 -1.72 -4.61 1.80
C ASP A 349 -2.39 -4.85 0.43
N MET A 350 -2.31 -3.89 -0.52
CA MET A 350 -2.57 -4.13 -1.94
C MET A 350 -1.78 -5.34 -2.46
N SER A 351 -0.67 -5.65 -1.84
CA SER A 351 0.16 -6.82 -2.13
C SER A 351 -0.62 -8.14 -2.13
N PHE A 352 -1.63 -8.30 -1.28
CA PHE A 352 -2.48 -9.48 -1.26
C PHE A 352 -3.31 -9.62 -2.54
N PHE A 353 -3.87 -8.51 -3.03
CA PHE A 353 -4.59 -8.52 -4.32
C PHE A 353 -3.68 -8.90 -5.49
N LEU A 354 -2.42 -8.41 -5.46
CA LEU A 354 -1.43 -8.70 -6.51
C LEU A 354 -0.90 -10.14 -6.45
N GLN A 355 -1.06 -10.85 -5.32
CA GLN A 355 -0.81 -12.29 -5.25
C GLN A 355 -1.90 -13.11 -5.95
N GLU A 356 -3.14 -12.59 -5.99
CA GLU A 356 -4.30 -13.29 -6.54
C GLU A 356 -4.55 -12.97 -8.02
N LYS A 357 -4.22 -11.75 -8.45
CA LYS A 357 -4.49 -11.25 -9.79
C LYS A 357 -3.31 -10.46 -10.34
N PRO A 358 -3.01 -10.56 -11.65
CA PRO A 358 -2.02 -9.67 -12.26
C PRO A 358 -2.46 -8.22 -12.08
N GLY A 359 -1.52 -7.34 -11.74
CA GLY A 359 -1.89 -5.97 -11.46
C GLY A 359 -0.71 -5.01 -11.35
N CYS A 360 -1.03 -3.75 -11.13
CA CYS A 360 -0.04 -2.69 -10.96
C CYS A 360 -0.50 -1.70 -9.88
N TYR A 361 0.34 -1.49 -8.89
CA TYR A 361 0.27 -0.38 -7.96
C TYR A 361 1.27 0.69 -8.39
N PHE A 362 0.88 1.96 -8.38
CA PHE A 362 1.74 3.04 -8.84
C PHE A 362 1.60 4.28 -7.97
N PHE A 363 2.59 5.15 -7.98
CA PHE A 363 2.60 6.38 -7.21
C PHE A 363 2.18 7.57 -8.05
N LEU A 364 1.35 8.43 -7.49
CA LEU A 364 0.92 9.69 -8.09
C LEU A 364 1.58 10.85 -7.32
N GLY A 365 2.57 11.48 -7.92
CA GLY A 365 3.34 12.57 -7.32
C GLY A 365 2.45 13.77 -6.99
N SER A 366 2.50 14.22 -5.74
CA SER A 366 1.58 15.19 -5.17
C SER A 366 2.24 16.32 -4.37
N ALA A 367 3.56 16.25 -4.17
CA ALA A 367 4.29 17.27 -3.41
C ALA A 367 4.36 18.61 -4.17
N ASN A 368 3.97 19.68 -3.49
CA ASN A 368 4.14 21.06 -3.97
C ASN A 368 4.83 21.91 -2.89
N PRO A 369 6.17 21.97 -2.87
CA PRO A 369 6.92 22.76 -1.88
C PRO A 369 6.58 24.25 -1.89
N ASN A 370 6.18 24.79 -3.05
CA ASN A 370 5.83 26.21 -3.17
C ASN A 370 4.56 26.58 -2.38
N LEU A 371 3.69 25.61 -2.12
CA LEU A 371 2.49 25.75 -1.30
C LEU A 371 2.68 25.15 0.11
N ASN A 372 3.91 24.75 0.48
CA ASN A 372 4.21 24.03 1.73
C ASN A 372 3.49 22.67 1.86
N LEU A 373 3.21 22.01 0.72
CA LEU A 373 2.54 20.72 0.61
C LEU A 373 3.56 19.63 0.22
N ALA A 374 4.54 19.38 1.09
CA ALA A 374 5.60 18.41 0.85
C ALA A 374 6.03 17.67 2.14
N TYR A 375 5.20 17.69 3.18
CA TYR A 375 5.45 16.86 4.35
C TYR A 375 5.29 15.38 3.99
N PRO A 376 6.13 14.50 4.57
CA PRO A 376 6.05 13.07 4.28
C PRO A 376 4.74 12.48 4.84
N HIS A 377 4.37 11.29 4.34
CA HIS A 377 3.27 10.49 4.88
C HIS A 377 3.46 10.25 6.38
N HIS A 378 2.35 10.11 7.11
CA HIS A 378 2.28 9.95 8.57
C HIS A 378 2.79 11.16 9.38
N HIS A 379 3.11 12.28 8.73
CA HIS A 379 3.46 13.50 9.43
C HIS A 379 2.21 14.28 9.86
N PRO A 380 2.16 14.89 11.08
CA PRO A 380 0.98 15.65 11.54
C PRO A 380 0.60 16.87 10.69
N ARG A 381 1.47 17.26 9.76
CA ARG A 381 1.23 18.33 8.77
C ARG A 381 1.20 17.79 7.34
N PHE A 382 0.98 16.50 7.17
CA PHE A 382 0.79 15.95 5.85
C PHE A 382 -0.41 16.61 5.18
N ASP A 383 -0.24 17.01 3.94
CA ASP A 383 -1.26 17.44 3.01
C ASP A 383 -0.65 17.39 1.61
N PHE A 384 -1.49 17.45 0.57
CA PHE A 384 -1.04 17.33 -0.81
C PHE A 384 -1.75 18.34 -1.72
N ASP A 385 -1.17 18.59 -2.89
CA ASP A 385 -1.80 19.48 -3.86
C ASP A 385 -3.02 18.82 -4.51
N GLU A 386 -4.20 19.34 -4.22
CA GLU A 386 -5.49 18.77 -4.64
C GLU A 386 -5.67 18.80 -6.18
N THR A 387 -4.85 19.51 -6.93
CA THR A 387 -4.88 19.45 -8.40
C THR A 387 -4.55 18.07 -8.95
N VAL A 388 -3.85 17.24 -8.16
CA VAL A 388 -3.53 15.85 -8.47
C VAL A 388 -4.76 14.96 -8.63
N LEU A 389 -5.89 15.30 -7.99
CA LEU A 389 -7.11 14.49 -7.97
C LEU A 389 -7.65 14.22 -9.38
N ALA A 390 -7.78 15.26 -10.21
CA ALA A 390 -8.22 15.09 -11.60
C ALA A 390 -7.22 14.24 -12.42
N THR A 391 -5.92 14.36 -12.15
CA THR A 391 -4.89 13.54 -12.79
C THR A 391 -5.06 12.04 -12.42
N GLY A 392 -5.33 11.74 -11.15
CA GLY A 392 -5.61 10.38 -10.69
C GLY A 392 -6.85 9.77 -11.37
N VAL A 393 -7.93 10.54 -11.49
CA VAL A 393 -9.14 10.12 -12.23
C VAL A 393 -8.80 9.86 -13.70
N GLU A 394 -8.04 10.75 -14.36
CA GLU A 394 -7.63 10.56 -15.77
C GLU A 394 -6.77 9.31 -15.95
N MET A 395 -5.84 9.04 -15.02
CA MET A 395 -5.05 7.82 -15.02
C MET A 395 -5.92 6.57 -14.99
N PHE A 396 -6.87 6.46 -14.04
CA PHE A 396 -7.73 5.30 -13.95
C PHE A 396 -8.65 5.15 -15.15
N VAL A 397 -9.33 6.22 -15.58
CA VAL A 397 -10.22 6.18 -16.75
C VAL A 397 -9.48 5.67 -17.99
N ARG A 398 -8.28 6.19 -18.26
CA ARG A 398 -7.51 5.76 -19.43
C ARG A 398 -6.93 4.36 -19.29
N CYS A 399 -6.60 3.92 -18.07
CA CYS A 399 -6.25 2.52 -17.83
C CYS A 399 -7.41 1.59 -18.14
N VAL A 400 -8.65 1.96 -17.78
CA VAL A 400 -9.86 1.22 -18.13
C VAL A 400 -10.04 1.16 -19.66
N GLU A 401 -10.03 2.31 -20.32
CA GLU A 401 -10.17 2.37 -21.79
C GLU A 401 -9.10 1.51 -22.48
N ARG A 402 -7.84 1.65 -22.05
CA ARG A 402 -6.71 0.90 -22.64
C ARG A 402 -6.82 -0.60 -22.40
N PHE A 403 -7.12 -1.02 -21.18
CA PHE A 403 -7.25 -2.44 -20.80
C PHE A 403 -8.37 -3.12 -21.56
N CYS A 404 -9.51 -2.48 -21.66
CA CYS A 404 -10.71 -3.04 -22.33
C CYS A 404 -10.58 -3.12 -23.85
N HIS A 405 -9.69 -2.35 -24.47
CA HIS A 405 -9.49 -2.34 -25.93
C HIS A 405 -8.24 -3.13 -26.37
N THR A 406 -7.46 -3.71 -25.45
CA THR A 406 -6.27 -4.50 -25.79
C THR A 406 -6.55 -5.99 -25.84
N GLU A 407 -5.74 -6.73 -26.63
CA GLU A 407 -5.76 -8.20 -26.67
C GLU A 407 -5.45 -8.83 -25.30
N ILE A 408 -4.79 -8.09 -24.39
CA ILE A 408 -4.48 -8.51 -23.02
C ILE A 408 -5.77 -8.85 -22.27
N GLY A 409 -6.78 -7.98 -22.34
CA GLY A 409 -8.10 -8.23 -21.75
C GLY A 409 -8.82 -9.43 -22.35
N SER A 410 -8.62 -9.70 -23.65
CA SER A 410 -9.27 -10.80 -24.36
C SER A 410 -8.56 -12.15 -24.19
N ALA A 411 -7.25 -12.17 -23.99
CA ALA A 411 -6.46 -13.40 -23.82
C ALA A 411 -6.76 -14.10 -22.49
N SER A 412 -6.93 -13.34 -21.40
CA SER A 412 -7.27 -13.91 -20.08
C SER A 412 -8.66 -14.55 -20.05
N CYS A 413 -9.55 -14.23 -21.00
CA CYS A 413 -10.87 -14.89 -21.16
C CYS A 413 -10.79 -16.22 -21.92
N ARG A 414 -9.74 -16.47 -22.74
CA ARG A 414 -9.69 -17.67 -23.61
C ARG A 414 -9.00 -18.87 -22.97
N GLU A 415 -8.18 -18.68 -21.94
CA GLU A 415 -7.47 -19.78 -21.29
C GLU A 415 -8.26 -20.50 -20.19
N ARG A 416 -9.55 -20.13 -19.99
CA ARG A 416 -10.42 -20.70 -18.94
C ARG A 416 -11.73 -21.32 -19.48
N VAL A 417 -11.72 -21.85 -20.71
CA VAL A 417 -12.84 -22.68 -21.24
C VAL A 417 -12.39 -24.13 -21.36
#